data_6b6543c3fd507e585792f8ef7a85c55c
#
_entry.id   6b6543c3fd507e585792f8ef7a85c55c
#
_cell.length_a   1.000
_cell.length_b   1.000
_cell.length_c   1.000
_cell.angle_alpha   90.00
_cell.angle_beta   90.00
_cell.angle_gamma   90.00
#
_symmetry.space_group_name_H-M   'P 1'
#
loop_
_entity.id
_entity.type
_entity.pdbx_description
1 polymer ?
#
loop_
_entity_poly.entity_id
_entity_poly.type
_entity_poly.pdbx_seq_one_letter_code
_entity_poly.pdbx_strand_id
1 'polypeptide(L)'
;MLKIVFYFQVHQPFRLKPYRVLDIGADPDYFDENLNSQVMKKVAEKCYLPTNKLLLELIDKYEGQFRVAFSITGTAIEQFRLYAPEVLDSFRLLAQSGCVEFLGETYYHSLSFARPDYDDIRREEFIEQVRMHRKLMESEFGFSPMVFRNTELIYHDKLSDVIWEEEGFKAVLAEGVERILGWRSPLYAYKSYNHKLFLLLKFYSLADDIAFRFSNKGWVEYPLTVEKFVEWVSRLPLLEKESKNLCRSLFMDYETFGEHQWEDSGIFNFLRRLPGEIFKRPFLSFGWPSDVVDDVNYEPEVLSFPEPVSWADTERDLSAWLENDMQKNAADSFYGILGKIKEKGRSDLLEPARRLSTSDHFYYMCTKYFQDGDVHKYFSPYDSPEQAYLHYLNALADLEERLR
;
A
#
# COMPACT_ATOMS: atom_id res chain seq x y z
N MET A 1 10.36 -19.32 17.04
CA MET A 1 10.54 -19.19 15.57
C MET A 1 10.37 -17.74 15.17
N LEU A 2 11.08 -17.26 14.14
CA LEU A 2 10.90 -15.91 13.60
C LEU A 2 10.45 -16.02 12.13
N LYS A 3 9.21 -15.62 11.85
CA LYS A 3 8.70 -15.53 10.48
C LYS A 3 9.08 -14.21 9.86
N ILE A 4 9.56 -14.25 8.63
CA ILE A 4 9.81 -13.09 7.79
C ILE A 4 8.62 -12.94 6.85
N VAL A 5 7.94 -11.81 6.95
CA VAL A 5 6.76 -11.50 6.16
C VAL A 5 7.14 -10.40 5.17
N PHE A 6 7.25 -10.76 3.89
CA PHE A 6 7.29 -9.79 2.80
C PHE A 6 5.88 -9.47 2.35
N TYR A 7 5.52 -8.21 2.45
CA TYR A 7 4.30 -7.68 1.87
C TYR A 7 4.65 -6.57 0.88
N PHE A 8 4.03 -6.64 -0.28
CA PHE A 8 4.21 -5.70 -1.38
C PHE A 8 2.90 -5.00 -1.73
N GLN A 9 2.93 -3.67 -1.74
CA GLN A 9 1.87 -2.86 -2.30
C GLN A 9 2.06 -2.75 -3.81
N VAL A 10 1.00 -2.99 -4.57
CA VAL A 10 0.93 -2.76 -6.02
C VAL A 10 -0.16 -1.74 -6.29
N HIS A 11 0.25 -0.54 -6.67
CA HIS A 11 -0.68 0.55 -6.91
C HIS A 11 -0.27 1.38 -8.13
N GLN A 12 -1.25 1.73 -8.97
CA GLN A 12 -1.10 2.71 -10.04
C GLN A 12 -2.35 3.58 -10.10
N PRO A 13 -2.23 4.92 -9.92
CA PRO A 13 -3.35 5.84 -10.05
C PRO A 13 -3.72 6.07 -11.51
N PHE A 14 -4.97 6.39 -11.79
CA PHE A 14 -5.33 7.06 -13.03
C PHE A 14 -4.95 8.54 -12.91
N ARG A 15 -3.91 8.95 -13.63
CA ARG A 15 -3.40 10.32 -13.61
C ARG A 15 -4.31 11.23 -14.40
N LEU A 16 -4.64 12.39 -13.81
CA LEU A 16 -5.42 13.42 -14.50
C LEU A 16 -4.61 14.05 -15.64
N LYS A 17 -5.28 14.33 -16.75
CA LYS A 17 -4.76 15.23 -17.76
C LYS A 17 -4.78 16.70 -17.27
N PRO A 18 -4.08 17.63 -17.93
CA PRO A 18 -4.21 19.06 -17.66
C PRO A 18 -5.63 19.55 -17.94
N TYR A 19 -6.54 19.38 -16.97
CA TYR A 19 -7.95 19.73 -17.07
C TYR A 19 -8.16 21.22 -16.79
N ARG A 20 -8.65 21.99 -17.78
CA ARG A 20 -8.73 23.45 -17.74
C ARG A 20 -10.16 23.92 -17.50
N VAL A 21 -10.33 25.18 -17.13
CA VAL A 21 -11.66 25.81 -16.97
C VAL A 21 -12.52 25.71 -18.23
N LEU A 22 -11.91 25.76 -19.43
CA LEU A 22 -12.63 25.65 -20.70
C LEU A 22 -13.10 24.22 -21.01
N ASP A 23 -12.62 23.23 -20.30
CA ASP A 23 -13.02 21.82 -20.46
C ASP A 23 -14.28 21.50 -19.64
N ILE A 24 -14.63 22.35 -18.67
CA ILE A 24 -15.82 22.20 -17.80
C ILE A 24 -17.09 22.25 -18.65
N GLY A 25 -17.93 21.24 -18.51
CA GLY A 25 -19.18 21.06 -19.28
C GLY A 25 -18.98 20.55 -20.72
N ALA A 26 -17.74 20.52 -21.22
CA ALA A 26 -17.41 20.14 -22.58
C ALA A 26 -16.76 18.75 -22.70
N ASP A 27 -15.90 18.37 -21.78
CA ASP A 27 -15.11 17.16 -21.86
C ASP A 27 -15.33 16.27 -20.61
N PRO A 28 -15.99 15.10 -20.76
CA PRO A 28 -16.24 14.19 -19.62
C PRO A 28 -15.05 13.31 -19.24
N ASP A 29 -13.98 13.36 -20.00
CA ASP A 29 -12.79 12.54 -19.77
C ASP A 29 -11.75 13.32 -18.97
N TYR A 30 -11.47 12.85 -17.76
CA TYR A 30 -10.55 13.50 -16.82
C TYR A 30 -9.13 12.96 -16.87
N PHE A 31 -8.91 11.75 -17.40
CA PHE A 31 -7.67 11.01 -17.22
C PHE A 31 -6.79 11.01 -18.47
N ASP A 32 -5.48 11.04 -18.27
CA ASP A 32 -4.49 10.99 -19.35
C ASP A 32 -4.18 9.53 -19.73
N GLU A 33 -4.93 9.01 -20.69
CA GLU A 33 -4.75 7.63 -21.16
C GLU A 33 -3.33 7.37 -21.70
N ASN A 34 -2.75 8.36 -22.40
CA ASN A 34 -1.41 8.21 -22.98
C ASN A 34 -0.36 8.10 -21.89
N LEU A 35 -0.39 8.99 -20.91
CA LEU A 35 0.53 8.98 -19.77
C LEU A 35 0.35 7.70 -18.94
N ASN A 36 -0.89 7.32 -18.63
CA ASN A 36 -1.18 6.10 -17.87
C ASN A 36 -0.66 4.85 -18.59
N SER A 37 -0.90 4.75 -19.92
CA SER A 37 -0.36 3.66 -20.75
C SER A 37 1.16 3.62 -20.77
N GLN A 38 1.82 4.78 -20.93
CA GLN A 38 3.29 4.86 -20.95
C GLN A 38 3.91 4.45 -19.61
N VAL A 39 3.37 4.97 -18.51
CA VAL A 39 3.86 4.63 -17.16
C VAL A 39 3.63 3.16 -16.87
N MET A 40 2.42 2.63 -17.15
CA MET A 40 2.11 1.23 -16.91
C MET A 40 3.05 0.29 -17.68
N LYS A 41 3.28 0.53 -18.97
CA LYS A 41 4.19 -0.28 -19.79
C LYS A 41 5.64 -0.24 -19.27
N LYS A 42 6.11 0.97 -18.91
CA LYS A 42 7.45 1.14 -18.35
C LYS A 42 7.62 0.34 -17.04
N VAL A 43 6.65 0.44 -16.13
CA VAL A 43 6.72 -0.26 -14.83
C VAL A 43 6.53 -1.77 -15.02
N ALA A 44 5.67 -2.19 -15.96
CA ALA A 44 5.52 -3.59 -16.32
C ALA A 44 6.85 -4.23 -16.75
N GLU A 45 7.58 -3.57 -17.66
CA GLU A 45 8.87 -4.07 -18.17
C GLU A 45 9.97 -4.05 -17.10
N LYS A 46 10.05 -2.99 -16.29
CA LYS A 46 11.15 -2.81 -15.35
C LYS A 46 10.94 -3.52 -14.01
N CYS A 47 9.68 -3.62 -13.55
CA CYS A 47 9.34 -4.12 -12.23
C CYS A 47 8.50 -5.39 -12.29
N TYR A 48 7.22 -5.28 -12.71
CA TYR A 48 6.24 -6.34 -12.47
C TYR A 48 6.60 -7.67 -13.12
N LEU A 49 6.88 -7.67 -14.42
CA LEU A 49 7.18 -8.91 -15.14
C LEU A 49 8.48 -9.58 -14.68
N PRO A 50 9.62 -8.87 -14.58
CA PRO A 50 10.87 -9.51 -14.14
C PRO A 50 10.80 -9.95 -12.67
N THR A 51 10.11 -9.20 -11.80
CA THR A 51 10.00 -9.57 -10.39
C THR A 51 9.04 -10.75 -10.20
N ASN A 52 7.87 -10.76 -10.85
CA ASN A 52 6.93 -11.89 -10.80
C ASN A 52 7.59 -13.18 -11.29
N LYS A 53 8.34 -13.10 -12.40
CA LYS A 53 9.12 -14.23 -12.89
C LYS A 53 10.13 -14.72 -11.87
N LEU A 54 10.88 -13.81 -11.25
CA LEU A 54 11.87 -14.15 -10.22
C LEU A 54 11.19 -14.79 -8.98
N LEU A 55 10.04 -14.27 -8.53
CA LEU A 55 9.31 -14.86 -7.41
C LEU A 55 8.85 -16.28 -7.73
N LEU A 56 8.31 -16.53 -8.93
CA LEU A 56 7.94 -17.89 -9.38
C LEU A 56 9.13 -18.84 -9.38
N GLU A 57 10.28 -18.40 -9.92
CA GLU A 57 11.54 -19.19 -9.90
C GLU A 57 11.96 -19.52 -8.45
N LEU A 58 11.81 -18.59 -7.52
CA LEU A 58 12.16 -18.79 -6.12
C LEU A 58 11.16 -19.71 -5.39
N ILE A 59 9.89 -19.59 -5.67
CA ILE A 59 8.83 -20.45 -5.12
C ILE A 59 9.09 -21.91 -5.55
N ASP A 60 9.33 -22.13 -6.83
CA ASP A 60 9.66 -23.45 -7.37
C ASP A 60 10.96 -24.02 -6.78
N LYS A 61 12.04 -23.22 -6.80
CA LYS A 61 13.36 -23.61 -6.28
C LYS A 61 13.34 -24.04 -4.81
N TYR A 62 12.50 -23.40 -4.01
CA TYR A 62 12.43 -23.66 -2.57
C TYR A 62 11.16 -24.45 -2.18
N GLU A 63 10.57 -25.14 -3.16
CA GLU A 63 9.46 -26.10 -2.94
C GLU A 63 8.31 -25.49 -2.11
N GLY A 64 7.94 -24.22 -2.40
CA GLY A 64 6.86 -23.50 -1.73
C GLY A 64 7.20 -22.97 -0.33
N GLN A 65 8.43 -23.09 0.15
CA GLN A 65 8.83 -22.53 1.44
C GLN A 65 9.05 -21.02 1.39
N PHE A 66 9.31 -20.46 0.20
CA PHE A 66 9.37 -19.02 -0.03
C PHE A 66 7.96 -18.47 -0.26
N ARG A 67 7.51 -17.57 0.60
CA ARG A 67 6.15 -17.04 0.62
C ARG A 67 6.18 -15.51 0.67
N VAL A 68 5.23 -14.88 0.00
CA VAL A 68 5.06 -13.42 -0.04
C VAL A 68 3.59 -13.04 0.03
N ALA A 69 3.30 -11.79 0.32
CA ALA A 69 1.95 -11.25 0.32
C ALA A 69 1.86 -9.98 -0.53
N PHE A 70 0.71 -9.76 -1.14
CA PHE A 70 0.42 -8.58 -1.94
C PHE A 70 -0.90 -7.94 -1.53
N SER A 71 -1.01 -6.61 -1.65
CA SER A 71 -2.28 -5.99 -2.02
C SER A 71 -2.13 -5.34 -3.39
N ILE A 72 -3.15 -5.48 -4.22
CA ILE A 72 -3.18 -4.94 -5.59
C ILE A 72 -4.45 -4.13 -5.72
N THR A 73 -4.33 -2.82 -5.89
CA THR A 73 -5.49 -1.94 -5.99
C THR A 73 -6.36 -2.26 -7.21
N GLY A 74 -7.65 -1.96 -7.11
CA GLY A 74 -8.56 -2.10 -8.25
C GLY A 74 -8.11 -1.26 -9.44
N THR A 75 -7.63 -0.04 -9.19
CA THR A 75 -7.09 0.85 -10.24
C THR A 75 -5.87 0.25 -10.94
N ALA A 76 -4.99 -0.45 -10.23
CA ALA A 76 -3.86 -1.14 -10.85
C ALA A 76 -4.35 -2.30 -11.74
N ILE A 77 -5.28 -3.12 -11.26
CA ILE A 77 -5.86 -4.23 -12.05
C ILE A 77 -6.59 -3.70 -13.30
N GLU A 78 -7.33 -2.61 -13.18
CA GLU A 78 -7.96 -1.98 -14.35
C GLU A 78 -6.91 -1.56 -15.39
N GLN A 79 -5.82 -0.93 -14.95
CA GLN A 79 -4.74 -0.51 -15.84
C GLN A 79 -3.96 -1.69 -16.42
N PHE A 80 -3.77 -2.79 -15.67
CA PHE A 80 -3.22 -4.02 -16.23
C PHE A 80 -4.08 -4.52 -17.38
N ARG A 81 -5.39 -4.62 -17.21
CA ARG A 81 -6.31 -5.06 -18.27
C ARG A 81 -6.25 -4.18 -19.50
N LEU A 82 -6.09 -2.85 -19.32
CA LEU A 82 -6.08 -1.88 -20.41
C LEU A 82 -4.74 -1.82 -21.16
N TYR A 83 -3.61 -1.89 -20.43
CA TYR A 83 -2.31 -1.48 -20.98
C TYR A 83 -1.24 -2.55 -20.91
N ALA A 84 -1.37 -3.56 -20.04
CA ALA A 84 -0.36 -4.61 -19.80
C ALA A 84 -1.01 -5.91 -19.26
N PRO A 85 -1.89 -6.57 -20.05
CA PRO A 85 -2.63 -7.75 -19.59
C PRO A 85 -1.72 -8.90 -19.15
N GLU A 86 -0.52 -9.01 -19.72
CA GLU A 86 0.50 -9.99 -19.35
C GLU A 86 0.98 -9.86 -17.88
N VAL A 87 0.90 -8.66 -17.31
CA VAL A 87 1.18 -8.43 -15.89
C VAL A 87 0.12 -9.12 -15.03
N LEU A 88 -1.16 -8.94 -15.36
CA LEU A 88 -2.26 -9.60 -14.64
C LEU A 88 -2.14 -11.13 -14.73
N ASP A 89 -1.81 -11.65 -15.90
CA ASP A 89 -1.59 -13.08 -16.09
C ASP A 89 -0.43 -13.60 -15.24
N SER A 90 0.65 -12.83 -15.12
CA SER A 90 1.78 -13.20 -14.25
C SER A 90 1.41 -13.22 -12.76
N PHE A 91 0.53 -12.31 -12.29
CA PHE A 91 -0.01 -12.36 -10.93
C PHE A 91 -0.96 -13.55 -10.71
N ARG A 92 -1.74 -13.93 -11.73
CA ARG A 92 -2.57 -15.15 -11.68
C ARG A 92 -1.71 -16.41 -11.53
N LEU A 93 -0.55 -16.48 -12.21
CA LEU A 93 0.41 -17.58 -12.04
C LEU A 93 0.98 -17.61 -10.60
N LEU A 94 1.29 -16.45 -10.03
CA LEU A 94 1.69 -16.34 -8.62
C LEU A 94 0.58 -16.85 -7.68
N ALA A 95 -0.67 -16.47 -7.92
CA ALA A 95 -1.81 -16.97 -7.15
C ALA A 95 -1.94 -18.50 -7.24
N GLN A 96 -1.80 -19.07 -8.43
CA GLN A 96 -1.87 -20.52 -8.67
C GLN A 96 -0.74 -21.31 -7.99
N SER A 97 0.38 -20.68 -7.68
CA SER A 97 1.48 -21.33 -6.95
C SER A 97 1.10 -21.76 -5.54
N GLY A 98 0.04 -21.19 -4.95
CA GLY A 98 -0.35 -21.42 -3.57
C GLY A 98 0.64 -20.86 -2.53
N CYS A 99 1.58 -20.00 -2.94
CA CYS A 99 2.63 -19.41 -2.09
C CYS A 99 2.51 -17.89 -1.92
N VAL A 100 1.38 -17.33 -2.34
CA VAL A 100 1.08 -15.89 -2.26
C VAL A 100 -0.22 -15.67 -1.52
N GLU A 101 -0.22 -14.74 -0.55
CA GLU A 101 -1.44 -14.24 0.09
C GLU A 101 -1.82 -12.88 -0.50
N PHE A 102 -3.10 -12.70 -0.88
CA PHE A 102 -3.63 -11.42 -1.30
C PHE A 102 -4.41 -10.77 -0.16
N LEU A 103 -4.07 -9.52 0.15
CA LEU A 103 -4.68 -8.74 1.22
C LEU A 103 -5.82 -7.88 0.68
N GLY A 104 -6.78 -7.56 1.57
CA GLY A 104 -7.83 -6.60 1.29
C GLY A 104 -7.33 -5.16 1.46
N GLU A 105 -7.84 -4.26 0.62
CA GLU A 105 -7.63 -2.82 0.72
C GLU A 105 -8.81 -2.03 0.14
N THR A 106 -8.71 -0.69 0.04
CA THR A 106 -9.68 0.12 -0.69
C THR A 106 -9.46 -0.01 -2.20
N TYR A 107 -10.53 -0.19 -2.98
CA TYR A 107 -10.46 -0.43 -4.43
C TYR A 107 -9.69 0.67 -5.19
N TYR A 108 -9.95 1.93 -4.85
CA TYR A 108 -9.37 3.09 -5.52
C TYR A 108 -8.18 3.71 -4.76
N HIS A 109 -7.62 3.02 -3.76
CA HIS A 109 -6.55 3.57 -2.93
C HIS A 109 -6.91 4.93 -2.33
N SER A 110 -8.10 5.02 -1.77
CA SER A 110 -8.68 6.29 -1.33
C SER A 110 -8.39 6.61 0.14
N LEU A 111 -8.47 7.90 0.47
CA LEU A 111 -8.37 8.39 1.85
C LEU A 111 -9.75 8.44 2.56
N SER A 112 -10.73 7.66 2.08
CA SER A 112 -12.13 7.73 2.54
C SER A 112 -12.29 7.47 4.05
N PHE A 113 -11.41 6.70 4.66
CA PHE A 113 -11.39 6.51 6.11
C PHE A 113 -9.98 6.68 6.70
N ALA A 114 -9.31 7.76 6.31
CA ALA A 114 -7.98 8.11 6.81
C ALA A 114 -8.03 8.70 8.24
N ARG A 115 -9.16 9.25 8.68
CA ARG A 115 -9.34 9.88 9.98
C ARG A 115 -10.55 9.31 10.74
N PRO A 116 -10.48 9.25 12.09
CA PRO A 116 -11.55 8.68 12.91
C PRO A 116 -12.81 9.57 13.03
N ASP A 117 -12.70 10.86 12.67
CA ASP A 117 -13.72 11.89 12.78
C ASP A 117 -14.47 12.17 11.46
N TYR A 118 -14.29 11.30 10.47
CA TYR A 118 -14.99 11.44 9.20
C TYR A 118 -16.48 11.12 9.28
N ASP A 119 -17.25 11.79 8.39
CA ASP A 119 -18.69 11.66 8.25
C ASP A 119 -19.14 10.29 7.70
N ASP A 120 -20.44 10.04 7.73
CA ASP A 120 -21.04 8.80 7.28
C ASP A 120 -20.80 8.56 5.77
N ILE A 121 -20.77 9.61 4.94
CA ILE A 121 -20.51 9.48 3.48
C ILE A 121 -19.16 8.86 3.23
N ARG A 122 -18.12 9.34 3.92
CA ARG A 122 -16.75 8.82 3.79
C ARG A 122 -16.65 7.40 4.33
N ARG A 123 -17.30 7.11 5.46
CA ARG A 123 -17.34 5.77 6.04
C ARG A 123 -18.04 4.76 5.12
N GLU A 124 -19.19 5.12 4.57
CA GLU A 124 -19.93 4.28 3.62
C GLU A 124 -19.11 4.03 2.34
N GLU A 125 -18.49 5.07 1.77
CA GLU A 125 -17.63 4.93 0.59
C GLU A 125 -16.45 4.00 0.87
N PHE A 126 -15.83 4.11 2.05
CA PHE A 126 -14.76 3.21 2.45
C PHE A 126 -15.23 1.75 2.45
N ILE A 127 -16.37 1.46 3.09
CA ILE A 127 -16.94 0.11 3.16
C ILE A 127 -17.26 -0.42 1.77
N GLU A 128 -17.86 0.40 0.90
CA GLU A 128 -18.14 0.00 -0.47
C GLU A 128 -16.87 -0.36 -1.23
N GLN A 129 -15.80 0.43 -1.12
CA GLN A 129 -14.53 0.15 -1.77
C GLN A 129 -13.84 -1.11 -1.24
N VAL A 130 -13.91 -1.37 0.07
CA VAL A 130 -13.41 -2.63 0.67
C VAL A 130 -14.16 -3.84 0.11
N ARG A 131 -15.48 -3.77 0.01
CA ARG A 131 -16.31 -4.83 -0.57
C ARG A 131 -16.06 -5.04 -2.06
N MET A 132 -15.89 -3.95 -2.81
CA MET A 132 -15.52 -4.01 -4.24
C MET A 132 -14.17 -4.72 -4.41
N HIS A 133 -13.18 -4.35 -3.61
CA HIS A 133 -11.85 -4.94 -3.67
C HIS A 133 -11.87 -6.44 -3.30
N ARG A 134 -12.59 -6.84 -2.25
CA ARG A 134 -12.76 -8.25 -1.89
C ARG A 134 -13.32 -9.07 -3.06
N LYS A 135 -14.41 -8.59 -3.69
CA LYS A 135 -14.99 -9.25 -4.87
C LYS A 135 -14.01 -9.35 -6.03
N LEU A 136 -13.18 -8.31 -6.22
CA LEU A 136 -12.15 -8.32 -7.25
C LEU A 136 -11.11 -9.41 -6.97
N MET A 137 -10.59 -9.52 -5.74
CA MET A 137 -9.62 -10.55 -5.35
C MET A 137 -10.19 -11.96 -5.53
N GLU A 138 -11.44 -12.16 -5.16
CA GLU A 138 -12.14 -13.44 -5.36
C GLU A 138 -12.28 -13.78 -6.84
N SER A 139 -12.66 -12.83 -7.67
CA SER A 139 -12.86 -13.06 -9.12
C SER A 139 -11.56 -13.23 -9.90
N GLU A 140 -10.49 -12.50 -9.55
CA GLU A 140 -9.22 -12.53 -10.29
C GLU A 140 -8.27 -13.63 -9.84
N PHE A 141 -8.23 -13.90 -8.54
CA PHE A 141 -7.23 -14.77 -7.93
C PHE A 141 -7.81 -15.95 -7.16
N GLY A 142 -9.13 -16.00 -6.96
CA GLY A 142 -9.80 -17.07 -6.19
C GLY A 142 -9.57 -16.96 -4.67
N PHE A 143 -9.17 -15.79 -4.18
CA PHE A 143 -8.87 -15.54 -2.77
C PHE A 143 -9.88 -14.59 -2.12
N SER A 144 -10.38 -14.97 -0.94
CA SER A 144 -11.07 -14.03 -0.05
C SER A 144 -10.05 -13.49 0.96
N PRO A 145 -9.72 -12.20 0.96
CA PRO A 145 -8.70 -11.63 1.83
C PRO A 145 -9.05 -11.79 3.32
N MET A 146 -8.10 -12.25 4.12
CA MET A 146 -8.23 -12.40 5.58
C MET A 146 -7.47 -11.33 6.38
N VAL A 147 -6.57 -10.61 5.75
CA VAL A 147 -5.81 -9.52 6.34
C VAL A 147 -6.07 -8.25 5.54
N PHE A 148 -6.26 -7.14 6.24
CA PHE A 148 -6.55 -5.84 5.64
C PHE A 148 -5.33 -4.91 5.71
N ARG A 149 -5.12 -4.14 4.68
CA ARG A 149 -4.17 -3.03 4.61
C ARG A 149 -4.90 -1.79 4.12
N ASN A 150 -4.96 -0.75 4.93
CA ASN A 150 -5.55 0.50 4.47
C ASN A 150 -4.57 1.29 3.59
N THR A 151 -5.11 2.13 2.70
CA THR A 151 -4.37 3.10 1.88
C THR A 151 -3.22 3.72 2.67
N GLU A 152 -2.00 3.73 2.09
CA GLU A 152 -0.78 4.30 2.68
C GLU A 152 -0.41 3.77 4.07
N LEU A 153 -0.83 2.53 4.37
CA LEU A 153 -0.69 1.89 5.68
C LEU A 153 -1.32 2.73 6.81
N ILE A 154 -2.30 3.57 6.47
CA ILE A 154 -2.98 4.42 7.44
C ILE A 154 -3.76 3.55 8.41
N TYR A 155 -3.50 3.76 9.70
CA TYR A 155 -4.22 3.09 10.77
C TYR A 155 -4.55 4.03 11.92
N HIS A 156 -5.74 3.86 12.48
CA HIS A 156 -6.22 4.46 13.73
C HIS A 156 -7.25 3.52 14.37
N ASP A 157 -7.53 3.68 15.64
CA ASP A 157 -8.37 2.74 16.41
C ASP A 157 -9.74 2.47 15.76
N LYS A 158 -10.42 3.52 15.30
CA LYS A 158 -11.76 3.39 14.69
C LYS A 158 -11.77 2.55 13.39
N LEU A 159 -10.63 2.44 12.72
CA LEU A 159 -10.53 1.57 11.54
C LEU A 159 -10.78 0.10 11.91
N SER A 160 -10.30 -0.33 13.08
CA SER A 160 -10.51 -1.72 13.50
C SER A 160 -11.97 -2.04 13.82
N ASP A 161 -12.80 -1.06 14.22
CA ASP A 161 -14.22 -1.26 14.38
C ASP A 161 -14.89 -1.56 13.04
N VAL A 162 -14.61 -0.71 12.04
CA VAL A 162 -15.20 -0.82 10.70
C VAL A 162 -14.75 -2.10 9.99
N ILE A 163 -13.45 -2.44 10.06
CA ILE A 163 -12.93 -3.65 9.42
C ILE A 163 -13.44 -4.92 10.11
N TRP A 164 -13.65 -4.88 11.42
CA TRP A 164 -14.26 -6.01 12.13
C TRP A 164 -15.72 -6.25 11.72
N GLU A 165 -16.49 -5.18 11.46
CA GLU A 165 -17.87 -5.27 10.96
C GLU A 165 -17.93 -5.89 9.55
N GLU A 166 -16.86 -5.77 8.76
CA GLU A 166 -16.70 -6.46 7.49
C GLU A 166 -16.15 -7.88 7.74
N GLU A 167 -17.03 -8.85 7.87
CA GLU A 167 -16.71 -10.24 8.21
C GLU A 167 -15.58 -10.84 7.36
N GLY A 168 -14.73 -11.66 7.99
CA GLY A 168 -13.66 -12.42 7.35
C GLY A 168 -12.26 -11.87 7.59
N PHE A 169 -12.08 -10.63 8.02
CA PHE A 169 -10.77 -10.12 8.39
C PHE A 169 -10.35 -10.57 9.80
N LYS A 170 -9.09 -11.00 9.94
CA LYS A 170 -8.45 -11.42 11.21
C LYS A 170 -7.46 -10.38 11.72
N ALA A 171 -6.84 -9.63 10.80
CA ALA A 171 -5.77 -8.70 11.12
C ALA A 171 -5.77 -7.47 10.21
N VAL A 172 -5.09 -6.42 10.69
CA VAL A 172 -4.80 -5.19 9.93
C VAL A 172 -3.29 -4.95 9.99
N LEU A 173 -2.72 -4.51 8.87
CA LEU A 173 -1.34 -4.03 8.82
C LEU A 173 -1.28 -2.56 9.24
N ALA A 174 -0.26 -2.20 10.02
CA ALA A 174 -0.01 -0.82 10.46
C ALA A 174 1.48 -0.50 10.49
N GLU A 175 1.83 0.78 10.61
CA GLU A 175 3.22 1.21 10.78
C GLU A 175 3.68 0.99 12.23
N GLY A 176 4.92 0.54 12.39
CA GLY A 176 5.54 0.32 13.70
C GLY A 176 6.21 1.58 14.26
N VAL A 177 5.42 2.62 14.57
CA VAL A 177 5.94 3.92 15.03
C VAL A 177 6.31 3.91 16.52
N GLU A 178 7.48 4.47 16.84
CA GLU A 178 8.01 4.46 18.23
C GLU A 178 7.10 5.21 19.22
N ARG A 179 6.42 6.28 18.79
CA ARG A 179 5.50 7.03 19.68
C ARG A 179 4.32 6.20 20.17
N ILE A 180 3.94 5.15 19.45
CA ILE A 180 2.89 4.19 19.84
C ILE A 180 3.48 2.99 20.54
N LEU A 181 4.59 2.44 20.00
CA LEU A 181 5.24 1.26 20.58
C LEU A 181 5.84 1.55 21.95
N GLY A 182 6.46 2.73 22.14
CA GLY A 182 7.23 3.04 23.34
C GLY A 182 8.40 2.03 23.49
N TRP A 183 8.36 1.23 24.56
CA TRP A 183 9.36 0.18 24.80
C TRP A 183 9.08 -1.15 24.08
N ARG A 184 7.92 -1.28 23.45
CA ARG A 184 7.48 -2.50 22.77
C ARG A 184 8.20 -2.69 21.44
N SER A 185 8.15 -3.93 20.92
CA SER A 185 8.83 -4.29 19.68
C SER A 185 7.83 -4.58 18.55
N PRO A 186 8.07 -4.14 17.31
CA PRO A 186 7.24 -4.50 16.16
C PRO A 186 7.38 -5.97 15.74
N LEU A 187 8.13 -6.78 16.47
CA LEU A 187 8.26 -8.23 16.23
C LEU A 187 7.05 -9.04 16.71
N TYR A 188 6.19 -8.45 17.52
CA TYR A 188 5.01 -9.10 18.05
C TYR A 188 3.77 -8.79 17.18
N ALA A 189 2.86 -9.76 17.12
CA ALA A 189 1.48 -9.48 16.77
C ALA A 189 0.77 -8.91 18.00
N TYR A 190 0.04 -7.83 17.83
CA TYR A 190 -0.72 -7.12 18.87
C TYR A 190 -2.21 -7.32 18.67
N LYS A 191 -3.02 -6.96 19.66
CA LYS A 191 -4.46 -6.78 19.50
C LYS A 191 -4.79 -5.30 19.28
N SER A 192 -5.79 -5.05 18.45
CA SER A 192 -6.41 -3.74 18.33
C SER A 192 -7.06 -3.31 19.66
N TYR A 193 -7.28 -2.01 19.83
CA TYR A 193 -7.84 -1.43 21.07
C TYR A 193 -9.16 -2.10 21.53
N ASN A 194 -9.96 -2.58 20.57
CA ASN A 194 -11.22 -3.27 20.81
C ASN A 194 -11.07 -4.79 21.00
N HIS A 195 -9.84 -5.33 21.02
CA HIS A 195 -9.47 -6.74 21.12
C HIS A 195 -9.97 -7.66 19.96
N LYS A 196 -10.54 -7.11 18.89
CA LYS A 196 -11.20 -7.89 17.83
C LYS A 196 -10.23 -8.38 16.77
N LEU A 197 -9.33 -7.51 16.32
CA LEU A 197 -8.38 -7.82 15.24
C LEU A 197 -6.97 -7.92 15.78
N PHE A 198 -6.12 -8.62 15.05
CA PHE A 198 -4.67 -8.54 15.25
C PHE A 198 -4.11 -7.32 14.49
N LEU A 199 -3.02 -6.78 15.02
CA LEU A 199 -2.22 -5.75 14.36
C LEU A 199 -0.84 -6.32 14.08
N LEU A 200 -0.43 -6.28 12.82
CA LEU A 200 0.91 -6.63 12.38
C LEU A 200 1.63 -5.35 11.95
N LEU A 201 2.77 -5.08 12.58
CA LEU A 201 3.44 -3.80 12.47
C LEU A 201 4.64 -3.88 11.52
N LYS A 202 4.76 -2.89 10.62
CA LYS A 202 5.92 -2.75 9.74
C LYS A 202 7.20 -2.58 10.58
N PHE A 203 8.21 -3.38 10.26
CA PHE A 203 9.56 -3.18 10.77
C PHE A 203 10.31 -2.24 9.82
N TYR A 204 9.98 -0.95 9.91
CA TYR A 204 10.32 0.05 8.91
C TYR A 204 11.83 0.19 8.66
N SER A 205 12.67 0.13 9.70
CA SER A 205 14.11 0.35 9.53
C SER A 205 14.74 -0.62 8.52
N LEU A 206 14.37 -1.91 8.55
CA LEU A 206 14.86 -2.92 7.62
C LEU A 206 14.13 -2.87 6.26
N ALA A 207 12.84 -2.53 6.25
CA ALA A 207 12.11 -2.36 5.00
C ALA A 207 12.66 -1.17 4.20
N ASP A 208 12.94 -0.05 4.88
CA ASP A 208 13.50 1.16 4.28
C ASP A 208 14.96 0.99 3.83
N ASP A 209 15.72 0.05 4.45
CA ASP A 209 17.07 -0.32 3.98
C ASP A 209 17.03 -0.92 2.57
N ILE A 210 15.99 -1.69 2.26
CA ILE A 210 15.78 -2.23 0.90
C ILE A 210 15.15 -1.16 0.00
N ALA A 211 14.07 -0.50 0.46
CA ALA A 211 13.26 0.36 -0.40
C ALA A 211 13.99 1.66 -0.79
N PHE A 212 14.71 2.28 0.14
CA PHE A 212 15.26 3.63 -0.06
C PHE A 212 16.79 3.69 0.01
N ARG A 213 17.44 2.86 0.82
CA ARG A 213 18.88 2.95 1.08
C ARG A 213 19.73 2.02 0.23
N PHE A 214 19.14 1.04 -0.44
CA PHE A 214 19.84 -0.05 -1.14
C PHE A 214 20.89 0.46 -2.14
N SER A 215 20.57 1.42 -2.98
CA SER A 215 21.48 2.00 -3.99
C SER A 215 22.21 3.27 -3.52
N ASN A 216 21.95 3.74 -2.29
CA ASN A 216 22.55 4.97 -1.76
C ASN A 216 24.01 4.74 -1.36
N LYS A 217 24.95 5.11 -2.23
CA LYS A 217 26.40 5.00 -2.00
C LYS A 217 26.93 5.87 -0.85
N GLY A 218 26.16 6.86 -0.40
CA GLY A 218 26.48 7.68 0.77
C GLY A 218 26.02 7.10 2.10
N TRP A 219 25.25 6.03 2.06
CA TRP A 219 24.79 5.37 3.28
C TRP A 219 25.94 4.60 3.95
N VAL A 220 26.10 4.78 5.26
CA VAL A 220 27.23 4.21 6.04
C VAL A 220 27.30 2.66 5.92
N GLU A 221 26.16 2.01 5.72
CA GLU A 221 26.07 0.55 5.59
C GLU A 221 26.10 0.05 4.13
N TYR A 222 26.32 0.97 3.15
CA TYR A 222 26.46 0.58 1.75
C TYR A 222 27.74 -0.26 1.52
N PRO A 223 27.72 -1.30 0.67
CA PRO A 223 26.55 -1.90 0.05
C PRO A 223 25.76 -2.80 1.02
N LEU A 224 24.44 -2.86 0.83
CA LEU A 224 23.59 -3.83 1.53
C LEU A 224 23.75 -5.21 0.87
N THR A 225 24.57 -6.08 1.46
CA THR A 225 24.68 -7.46 0.99
C THR A 225 23.59 -8.34 1.64
N VAL A 226 23.29 -9.48 1.00
CA VAL A 226 22.31 -10.44 1.53
C VAL A 226 22.75 -10.98 2.88
N GLU A 227 24.04 -11.28 3.07
CA GLU A 227 24.60 -11.79 4.31
C GLU A 227 24.44 -10.79 5.45
N LYS A 228 24.76 -9.51 5.20
CA LYS A 228 24.59 -8.41 6.15
C LYS A 228 23.12 -8.25 6.54
N PHE A 229 22.23 -8.24 5.55
CA PHE A 229 20.80 -8.10 5.80
C PHE A 229 20.23 -9.26 6.61
N VAL A 230 20.58 -10.51 6.26
CA VAL A 230 20.12 -11.70 7.00
C VAL A 230 20.69 -11.73 8.43
N GLU A 231 21.90 -11.24 8.63
CA GLU A 231 22.43 -11.05 9.99
C GLU A 231 21.53 -10.09 10.79
N TRP A 232 21.17 -8.95 10.23
CA TRP A 232 20.30 -7.98 10.91
C TRP A 232 18.90 -8.52 11.16
N VAL A 233 18.31 -9.18 10.15
CA VAL A 233 17.00 -9.84 10.27
C VAL A 233 17.03 -10.90 11.38
N SER A 234 18.16 -11.57 11.59
CA SER A 234 18.32 -12.63 12.58
C SER A 234 18.50 -12.13 14.01
N ARG A 235 18.79 -10.85 14.21
CA ARG A 235 19.02 -10.30 15.56
C ARG A 235 17.70 -10.21 16.30
N LEU A 236 17.62 -10.91 17.42
CA LEU A 236 16.52 -10.80 18.37
C LEU A 236 16.97 -9.97 19.58
N PRO A 237 16.08 -9.20 20.20
CA PRO A 237 16.38 -8.54 21.47
C PRO A 237 16.85 -9.55 22.51
N LEU A 238 17.85 -9.18 23.34
CA LEU A 238 18.43 -10.07 24.35
C LEU A 238 17.41 -10.60 25.38
N LEU A 239 16.28 -9.93 25.52
CA LEU A 239 15.19 -10.30 26.43
C LEU A 239 14.21 -11.33 25.82
N GLU A 240 14.30 -11.62 24.52
CA GLU A 240 13.43 -12.58 23.81
C GLU A 240 13.92 -14.03 23.96
N LYS A 241 14.19 -14.45 25.19
CA LYS A 241 14.62 -15.85 25.51
C LYS A 241 13.45 -16.83 25.54
N GLU A 242 12.23 -16.36 25.50
CA GLU A 242 11.03 -17.20 25.50
C GLU A 242 10.77 -17.77 24.10
N SER A 243 10.20 -18.98 24.05
CA SER A 243 9.88 -19.69 22.80
C SER A 243 8.62 -19.11 22.11
N LYS A 244 8.58 -17.79 21.91
CA LYS A 244 7.49 -17.12 21.23
C LYS A 244 7.67 -17.18 19.73
N ASN A 245 6.55 -17.28 19.01
CA ASN A 245 6.52 -17.13 17.56
C ASN A 245 6.44 -15.64 17.23
N LEU A 246 7.51 -15.12 16.65
CA LEU A 246 7.66 -13.71 16.32
C LEU A 246 7.57 -13.52 14.80
N CYS A 247 7.30 -12.28 14.37
CA CYS A 247 7.34 -11.91 12.96
C CYS A 247 8.21 -10.69 12.72
N ARG A 248 8.84 -10.64 11.55
CA ARG A 248 9.53 -9.47 11.04
C ARG A 248 8.87 -9.04 9.74
N SER A 249 8.05 -8.03 9.85
CA SER A 249 7.17 -7.55 8.79
C SER A 249 7.88 -6.50 7.95
N LEU A 250 8.22 -6.86 6.73
CA LEU A 250 8.92 -6.04 5.75
C LEU A 250 7.90 -5.61 4.68
N PHE A 251 7.30 -4.44 4.88
CA PHE A 251 6.27 -3.89 4.01
C PHE A 251 6.87 -2.79 3.13
N MET A 252 6.63 -2.86 1.83
CA MET A 252 7.15 -1.89 0.87
C MET A 252 6.33 -1.90 -0.42
N ASP A 253 6.52 -0.86 -1.23
CA ASP A 253 6.00 -0.85 -2.59
C ASP A 253 6.70 -1.89 -3.44
N TYR A 254 5.94 -2.57 -4.29
CA TYR A 254 6.50 -3.59 -5.19
C TYR A 254 7.43 -3.00 -6.22
N GLU A 255 7.18 -1.74 -6.60
CA GLU A 255 8.00 -0.93 -7.49
C GLU A 255 9.42 -0.70 -6.96
N THR A 256 9.68 -1.04 -5.70
CA THR A 256 11.04 -1.14 -5.14
C THR A 256 11.95 -1.97 -6.03
N PHE A 257 11.45 -3.07 -6.62
CA PHE A 257 12.24 -3.98 -7.45
C PHE A 257 12.16 -3.60 -8.94
N GLY A 258 13.07 -2.76 -9.39
CA GLY A 258 13.27 -2.40 -10.78
C GLY A 258 12.89 -0.97 -11.17
N GLU A 259 11.98 -0.31 -10.43
CA GLU A 259 11.61 1.09 -10.69
C GLU A 259 12.27 2.04 -9.68
N HIS A 260 12.15 1.80 -8.36
CA HIS A 260 12.80 2.63 -7.34
C HIS A 260 14.27 2.24 -7.17
N GLN A 261 14.55 0.95 -7.11
CA GLN A 261 15.89 0.37 -7.14
C GLN A 261 16.10 -0.28 -8.50
N TRP A 262 16.85 0.35 -9.38
CA TRP A 262 17.05 -0.09 -10.75
C TRP A 262 17.84 -1.41 -10.82
N GLU A 263 17.72 -2.13 -11.92
CA GLU A 263 18.37 -3.42 -12.13
C GLU A 263 19.89 -3.38 -11.90
N ASP A 264 20.55 -2.30 -12.36
CA ASP A 264 22.00 -2.10 -12.21
C ASP A 264 22.46 -1.87 -10.76
N SER A 265 21.52 -1.55 -9.84
CA SER A 265 21.80 -1.53 -8.40
C SER A 265 22.11 -2.92 -7.83
N GLY A 266 21.73 -3.99 -8.54
CA GLY A 266 21.85 -5.37 -8.08
C GLY A 266 20.66 -5.86 -7.24
N ILE A 267 19.54 -5.12 -7.18
CA ILE A 267 18.37 -5.45 -6.33
C ILE A 267 17.79 -6.83 -6.67
N PHE A 268 17.71 -7.21 -7.96
CA PHE A 268 17.23 -8.54 -8.36
C PHE A 268 18.16 -9.66 -7.91
N ASN A 269 19.48 -9.43 -7.93
CA ASN A 269 20.43 -10.41 -7.42
C ASN A 269 20.33 -10.54 -5.89
N PHE A 270 20.10 -9.44 -5.19
CA PHE A 270 19.80 -9.45 -3.76
C PHE A 270 18.56 -10.30 -3.46
N LEU A 271 17.44 -10.06 -4.14
CA LEU A 271 16.20 -10.82 -3.97
C LEU A 271 16.38 -12.30 -4.31
N ARG A 272 17.11 -12.62 -5.40
CA ARG A 272 17.40 -13.99 -5.84
C ARG A 272 18.16 -14.81 -4.79
N ARG A 273 19.07 -14.18 -4.07
CA ARG A 273 19.94 -14.85 -3.08
C ARG A 273 19.31 -14.90 -1.68
N LEU A 274 18.42 -13.97 -1.38
CA LEU A 274 17.87 -13.75 -0.05
C LEU A 274 17.23 -15.00 0.57
N PRO A 275 16.34 -15.75 -0.10
CA PRO A 275 15.72 -16.94 0.51
C PRO A 275 16.75 -17.99 0.90
N GLY A 276 17.77 -18.22 0.04
CA GLY A 276 18.82 -19.19 0.34
C GLY A 276 19.65 -18.85 1.59
N GLU A 277 19.91 -17.56 1.83
CA GLU A 277 20.63 -17.14 3.04
C GLU A 277 19.72 -17.25 4.30
N ILE A 278 18.44 -16.95 4.17
CA ILE A 278 17.46 -17.10 5.26
C ILE A 278 17.34 -18.57 5.68
N PHE A 279 17.20 -19.49 4.73
CA PHE A 279 17.06 -20.94 5.03
C PHE A 279 18.31 -21.58 5.66
N LYS A 280 19.47 -20.92 5.62
CA LYS A 280 20.63 -21.37 6.41
C LYS A 280 20.44 -21.18 7.93
N ARG A 281 19.41 -20.48 8.37
CA ARG A 281 19.09 -20.20 9.77
C ARG A 281 17.86 -21.01 10.18
N PRO A 282 17.99 -22.11 10.94
CA PRO A 282 16.88 -23.02 11.24
C PRO A 282 15.70 -22.38 12.00
N PHE A 283 15.92 -21.23 12.64
CA PHE A 283 14.90 -20.50 13.39
C PHE A 283 14.18 -19.42 12.54
N LEU A 284 14.59 -19.21 11.27
CA LEU A 284 13.95 -18.31 10.34
C LEU A 284 13.09 -19.09 9.33
N SER A 285 11.96 -18.53 8.97
CA SER A 285 11.10 -19.00 7.89
C SER A 285 10.39 -17.84 7.22
N PHE A 286 9.90 -18.04 6.01
CA PHE A 286 8.92 -17.13 5.41
C PHE A 286 7.51 -17.49 5.87
N GLY A 287 6.63 -16.51 5.93
CA GLY A 287 5.23 -16.70 6.24
C GLY A 287 4.37 -15.59 5.68
N TRP A 288 3.07 -15.80 5.66
CA TRP A 288 2.08 -14.80 5.33
C TRP A 288 1.63 -14.02 6.57
N PRO A 289 1.06 -12.84 6.42
CA PRO A 289 0.38 -12.15 7.51
C PRO A 289 -0.64 -13.02 8.25
N SER A 290 -1.46 -13.80 7.53
CA SER A 290 -2.42 -14.72 8.16
C SER A 290 -1.75 -15.85 8.94
N ASP A 291 -0.64 -16.42 8.45
CA ASP A 291 0.14 -17.45 9.15
C ASP A 291 0.69 -16.93 10.48
N VAL A 292 1.09 -15.64 10.52
CA VAL A 292 1.59 -15.02 11.76
C VAL A 292 0.51 -14.99 12.82
N VAL A 293 -0.70 -14.61 12.43
CA VAL A 293 -1.86 -14.52 13.33
C VAL A 293 -2.26 -15.89 13.87
N ASP A 294 -2.32 -16.89 12.99
CA ASP A 294 -2.73 -18.25 13.37
C ASP A 294 -1.67 -18.96 14.25
N ASP A 295 -0.40 -18.54 14.17
CA ASP A 295 0.71 -19.13 14.92
C ASP A 295 1.05 -18.40 16.24
N VAL A 296 0.29 -17.36 16.61
CA VAL A 296 0.52 -16.65 17.89
C VAL A 296 0.39 -17.62 19.06
N ASN A 297 1.47 -17.81 19.81
CA ASN A 297 1.56 -18.73 20.94
C ASN A 297 1.80 -18.05 22.30
N TYR A 298 1.41 -16.79 22.38
CA TYR A 298 1.48 -15.95 23.59
C TYR A 298 0.20 -15.09 23.69
N GLU A 299 -0.04 -14.50 24.85
CA GLU A 299 -1.13 -13.53 25.00
C GLU A 299 -0.72 -12.19 24.37
N PRO A 300 -1.39 -11.75 23.29
CA PRO A 300 -1.03 -10.51 22.61
C PRO A 300 -1.41 -9.30 23.43
N GLU A 301 -0.47 -8.36 23.60
CA GLU A 301 -0.77 -7.06 24.19
C GLU A 301 -1.67 -6.25 23.26
N VAL A 302 -2.45 -5.33 23.88
CA VAL A 302 -3.29 -4.37 23.17
C VAL A 302 -2.48 -3.14 22.81
N LEU A 303 -2.58 -2.69 21.56
CA LEU A 303 -2.10 -1.38 21.13
C LEU A 303 -3.28 -0.48 20.75
N SER A 304 -3.19 0.78 21.14
CA SER A 304 -4.13 1.83 20.77
C SER A 304 -3.43 2.88 19.93
N PHE A 305 -4.09 3.28 18.86
CA PHE A 305 -3.67 4.32 17.92
C PHE A 305 -4.76 5.42 17.92
N PRO A 306 -4.79 6.30 18.94
CA PRO A 306 -5.82 7.33 19.04
C PRO A 306 -5.74 8.35 17.90
N GLU A 307 -4.52 8.58 17.38
CA GLU A 307 -4.26 9.42 16.23
C GLU A 307 -3.81 8.55 15.03
N PRO A 308 -4.16 8.96 13.80
CA PRO A 308 -3.74 8.24 12.60
C PRO A 308 -2.21 8.17 12.46
N VAL A 309 -1.76 7.00 12.01
CA VAL A 309 -0.37 6.79 11.56
C VAL A 309 -0.39 6.38 10.10
N SER A 310 0.75 6.53 9.41
CA SER A 310 0.99 6.03 8.05
C SER A 310 2.45 5.62 7.89
N TRP A 311 2.82 5.13 6.72
CA TRP A 311 4.23 4.81 6.43
C TRP A 311 5.01 5.94 5.73
N ALA A 312 4.34 7.04 5.38
CA ALA A 312 4.95 8.11 4.64
C ALA A 312 5.72 9.09 5.53
N ASP A 313 6.76 9.64 4.98
CA ASP A 313 7.66 10.64 5.53
C ASP A 313 8.26 10.24 6.90
N THR A 314 8.97 11.15 7.52
CA THR A 314 9.54 10.92 8.87
C THR A 314 8.51 11.06 9.98
N GLU A 315 7.48 11.85 9.76
CA GLU A 315 6.39 12.10 10.72
C GLU A 315 5.50 10.88 10.90
N ARG A 316 5.36 10.06 9.86
CA ARG A 316 4.50 8.85 9.86
C ARG A 316 3.08 9.16 10.30
N ASP A 317 2.50 10.20 9.71
CA ASP A 317 1.15 10.67 9.94
C ASP A 317 0.41 10.97 8.61
N LEU A 318 -0.61 11.82 8.61
CA LEU A 318 -1.38 12.17 7.41
C LEU A 318 -0.86 13.39 6.65
N SER A 319 0.22 14.00 7.10
CA SER A 319 0.66 15.31 6.60
C SER A 319 1.12 15.28 5.13
N ALA A 320 1.48 14.12 4.58
CA ALA A 320 1.76 13.97 3.16
C ALA A 320 0.53 14.24 2.26
N TRP A 321 -0.68 14.04 2.77
CA TRP A 321 -1.92 14.12 1.98
C TRP A 321 -2.94 15.15 2.45
N LEU A 322 -2.91 15.56 3.72
CA LEU A 322 -3.99 16.33 4.37
C LEU A 322 -3.47 17.45 5.28
N GLU A 323 -2.29 18.03 5.00
CA GLU A 323 -1.70 19.07 5.84
C GLU A 323 -2.06 20.48 5.41
N ASN A 324 -1.84 20.79 4.12
CA ASN A 324 -2.04 22.16 3.63
C ASN A 324 -3.48 22.44 3.21
N ASP A 325 -3.81 23.72 3.02
CA ASP A 325 -5.17 24.16 2.71
C ASP A 325 -5.67 23.66 1.35
N MET A 326 -4.78 23.48 0.36
CA MET A 326 -5.15 22.91 -0.96
C MET A 326 -5.61 21.47 -0.80
N GLN A 327 -4.86 20.66 -0.08
CA GLN A 327 -5.19 19.25 0.17
C GLN A 327 -6.52 19.09 0.93
N LYS A 328 -6.71 19.87 1.99
CA LYS A 328 -7.96 19.85 2.78
C LYS A 328 -9.16 20.29 1.96
N ASN A 329 -9.02 21.41 1.26
CA ASN A 329 -10.09 21.92 0.38
C ASN A 329 -10.45 20.93 -0.72
N ALA A 330 -9.46 20.34 -1.39
CA ALA A 330 -9.68 19.35 -2.43
C ALA A 330 -10.42 18.11 -1.89
N ALA A 331 -10.00 17.60 -0.72
CA ALA A 331 -10.64 16.45 -0.08
C ALA A 331 -12.09 16.75 0.32
N ASP A 332 -12.35 17.87 0.98
CA ASP A 332 -13.70 18.24 1.41
C ASP A 332 -14.64 18.50 0.22
N SER A 333 -14.12 19.18 -0.82
CA SER A 333 -14.87 19.41 -2.06
C SER A 333 -15.23 18.09 -2.75
N PHE A 334 -14.26 17.16 -2.84
CA PHE A 334 -14.47 15.86 -3.45
C PHE A 334 -15.57 15.06 -2.72
N TYR A 335 -15.47 14.88 -1.40
CA TYR A 335 -16.46 14.09 -0.66
C TYR A 335 -17.83 14.76 -0.62
N GLY A 336 -17.89 16.11 -0.65
CA GLY A 336 -19.14 16.83 -0.82
C GLY A 336 -19.82 16.55 -2.17
N ILE A 337 -19.06 16.48 -3.26
CA ILE A 337 -19.58 16.14 -4.59
C ILE A 337 -19.95 14.65 -4.67
N LEU A 338 -19.13 13.76 -4.13
CA LEU A 338 -19.43 12.33 -4.07
C LEU A 338 -20.74 12.06 -3.33
N GLY A 339 -20.99 12.75 -2.21
CA GLY A 339 -22.28 12.69 -1.49
C GLY A 339 -23.46 13.08 -2.39
N LYS A 340 -23.36 14.18 -3.12
CA LYS A 340 -24.38 14.61 -4.07
C LYS A 340 -24.61 13.61 -5.21
N ILE A 341 -23.53 12.99 -5.73
CA ILE A 341 -23.61 11.94 -6.78
C ILE A 341 -24.42 10.74 -6.25
N LYS A 342 -24.11 10.28 -5.02
CA LYS A 342 -24.81 9.16 -4.36
C LYS A 342 -26.28 9.52 -4.08
N GLU A 343 -26.55 10.67 -3.50
CA GLU A 343 -27.91 11.15 -3.19
C GLU A 343 -28.80 11.23 -4.43
N LYS A 344 -28.26 11.71 -5.56
CA LYS A 344 -28.99 11.81 -6.83
C LYS A 344 -29.03 10.50 -7.63
N GLY A 345 -28.35 9.45 -7.18
CA GLY A 345 -28.28 8.16 -7.86
C GLY A 345 -27.60 8.19 -9.22
N ARG A 346 -26.65 9.13 -9.42
CA ARG A 346 -25.92 9.31 -10.70
C ARG A 346 -24.80 8.29 -10.84
N SER A 347 -25.18 7.03 -11.09
CA SER A 347 -24.23 5.91 -11.27
C SER A 347 -23.24 6.13 -12.43
N ASP A 348 -23.62 6.91 -13.44
CA ASP A 348 -22.76 7.30 -14.57
C ASP A 348 -21.57 8.18 -14.17
N LEU A 349 -21.70 8.95 -13.09
CA LEU A 349 -20.63 9.81 -12.55
C LEU A 349 -19.83 9.16 -11.42
N LEU A 350 -20.31 8.03 -10.89
CA LEU A 350 -19.75 7.45 -9.68
C LEU A 350 -18.34 6.87 -9.92
N GLU A 351 -18.14 6.16 -11.01
CA GLU A 351 -16.84 5.55 -11.34
C GLU A 351 -15.77 6.60 -11.65
N PRO A 352 -16.00 7.60 -12.53
CA PRO A 352 -15.05 8.68 -12.71
C PRO A 352 -14.72 9.43 -11.42
N ALA A 353 -15.74 9.71 -10.58
CA ALA A 353 -15.52 10.33 -9.28
C ALA A 353 -14.63 9.47 -8.37
N ARG A 354 -14.89 8.16 -8.29
CA ARG A 354 -14.09 7.25 -7.46
C ARG A 354 -12.63 7.18 -7.86
N ARG A 355 -12.31 7.25 -9.14
CA ARG A 355 -10.92 7.37 -9.60
C ARG A 355 -10.24 8.64 -9.12
N LEU A 356 -11.00 9.74 -8.92
CA LEU A 356 -10.48 10.97 -8.30
C LEU A 356 -10.23 10.85 -6.79
N SER A 357 -10.73 9.80 -6.12
CA SER A 357 -10.51 9.59 -4.69
C SER A 357 -9.12 9.07 -4.32
N THR A 358 -8.32 8.66 -5.30
CA THR A 358 -6.99 8.09 -5.12
C THR A 358 -6.08 9.05 -4.34
N SER A 359 -5.36 8.52 -3.33
CA SER A 359 -4.48 9.30 -2.45
C SER A 359 -3.45 10.14 -3.19
N ASP A 360 -2.95 9.64 -4.32
CA ASP A 360 -1.94 10.32 -5.16
C ASP A 360 -2.35 11.73 -5.58
N HIS A 361 -3.63 11.95 -5.90
CA HIS A 361 -4.08 13.29 -6.28
C HIS A 361 -3.86 14.31 -5.17
N PHE A 362 -4.04 13.91 -3.90
CA PHE A 362 -3.77 14.76 -2.74
C PHE A 362 -2.27 14.85 -2.45
N TYR A 363 -1.52 13.75 -2.66
CA TYR A 363 -0.07 13.72 -2.53
C TYR A 363 0.63 14.70 -3.48
N TYR A 364 0.16 14.83 -4.73
CA TYR A 364 0.70 15.79 -5.70
C TYR A 364 0.51 17.26 -5.30
N MET A 365 -0.40 17.55 -4.37
CA MET A 365 -0.63 18.89 -3.80
C MET A 365 0.23 19.16 -2.55
N CYS A 366 1.08 18.21 -2.12
CA CYS A 366 1.94 18.36 -0.94
C CYS A 366 3.01 19.43 -1.19
N THR A 367 3.26 20.27 -0.18
CA THR A 367 4.23 21.38 -0.23
C THR A 367 5.46 21.16 0.64
N LYS A 368 5.69 19.94 1.13
CA LYS A 368 6.84 19.56 1.96
C LYS A 368 8.11 19.38 1.13
N TYR A 369 8.73 20.48 0.66
CA TYR A 369 9.84 20.39 -0.30
C TYR A 369 11.24 20.10 0.28
N PHE A 370 11.44 20.12 1.60
CA PHE A 370 12.79 20.16 2.17
C PHE A 370 13.23 18.95 3.00
N GLN A 371 12.35 18.07 3.39
CA GLN A 371 12.71 16.85 4.14
C GLN A 371 12.60 15.57 3.28
N ASP A 372 11.54 15.47 2.50
CA ASP A 372 11.24 14.36 1.60
C ASP A 372 10.76 14.82 0.21
N GLY A 373 10.92 16.10 -0.10
CA GLY A 373 10.30 16.80 -1.23
C GLY A 373 10.71 16.32 -2.62
N ASP A 374 11.88 15.72 -2.75
CA ASP A 374 12.30 15.11 -4.03
C ASP A 374 11.45 13.90 -4.38
N VAL A 375 10.94 13.18 -3.36
CA VAL A 375 10.04 12.02 -3.57
C VAL A 375 8.68 12.49 -4.08
N HIS A 376 8.08 13.52 -3.47
CA HIS A 376 6.81 14.09 -3.92
C HIS A 376 6.88 14.59 -5.36
N LYS A 377 7.97 15.27 -5.72
CA LYS A 377 8.21 15.77 -7.08
C LYS A 377 8.45 14.65 -8.09
N TYR A 378 9.12 13.59 -7.68
CA TYR A 378 9.44 12.47 -8.57
C TYR A 378 8.18 11.76 -9.10
N PHE A 379 7.15 11.60 -8.24
CA PHE A 379 5.92 10.91 -8.62
C PHE A 379 4.87 11.84 -9.23
N SER A 380 4.98 13.16 -9.06
CA SER A 380 4.00 14.10 -9.59
C SER A 380 4.12 14.28 -11.10
N PRO A 381 3.03 14.14 -11.88
CA PRO A 381 3.02 14.47 -13.30
C PRO A 381 2.90 15.97 -13.58
N TYR A 382 2.84 16.80 -12.53
CA TYR A 382 2.65 18.26 -12.62
C TYR A 382 3.92 19.01 -12.24
N ASP A 383 4.07 20.23 -12.78
CA ASP A 383 5.22 21.09 -12.49
C ASP A 383 5.19 21.67 -11.06
N SER A 384 4.00 21.80 -10.46
CA SER A 384 3.84 22.30 -9.10
C SER A 384 2.57 21.74 -8.40
N PRO A 385 2.53 21.79 -7.05
CA PRO A 385 1.34 21.43 -6.27
C PRO A 385 0.10 22.27 -6.61
N GLU A 386 0.31 23.56 -6.94
CA GLU A 386 -0.79 24.45 -7.34
C GLU A 386 -1.41 24.04 -8.67
N GLN A 387 -0.60 23.55 -9.62
CA GLN A 387 -1.12 23.02 -10.88
C GLN A 387 -1.93 21.74 -10.63
N ALA A 388 -1.42 20.81 -9.81
CA ALA A 388 -2.17 19.62 -9.43
C ALA A 388 -3.53 19.98 -8.82
N TYR A 389 -3.53 20.95 -7.90
CA TYR A 389 -4.74 21.44 -7.25
C TYR A 389 -5.74 22.08 -8.24
N LEU A 390 -5.27 22.94 -9.15
CA LEU A 390 -6.13 23.58 -10.14
C LEU A 390 -6.79 22.60 -11.10
N HIS A 391 -6.03 21.63 -11.62
CA HIS A 391 -6.59 20.61 -12.52
C HIS A 391 -7.60 19.72 -11.79
N TYR A 392 -7.31 19.37 -10.55
CA TYR A 392 -8.22 18.59 -9.72
C TYR A 392 -9.53 19.33 -9.43
N LEU A 393 -9.47 20.61 -9.03
CA LEU A 393 -10.67 21.41 -8.80
C LEU A 393 -11.50 21.64 -10.07
N ASN A 394 -10.86 21.80 -11.23
CA ASN A 394 -11.58 21.93 -12.50
C ASN A 394 -12.32 20.63 -12.83
N ALA A 395 -11.73 19.45 -12.60
CA ALA A 395 -12.42 18.17 -12.77
C ALA A 395 -13.61 18.03 -11.79
N LEU A 396 -13.44 18.46 -10.54
CA LEU A 396 -14.55 18.50 -9.58
C LEU A 396 -15.67 19.47 -10.00
N ALA A 397 -15.32 20.64 -10.54
CA ALA A 397 -16.30 21.61 -11.03
C ALA A 397 -17.10 21.05 -12.21
N ASP A 398 -16.48 20.27 -13.10
CA ASP A 398 -17.20 19.58 -14.17
C ASP A 398 -18.18 18.53 -13.63
N LEU A 399 -17.74 17.71 -12.65
CA LEU A 399 -18.65 16.76 -11.99
C LEU A 399 -19.86 17.48 -11.36
N GLU A 400 -19.63 18.62 -10.71
CA GLU A 400 -20.72 19.41 -10.12
C GLU A 400 -21.64 20.02 -11.17
N GLU A 401 -21.12 20.50 -12.31
CA GLU A 401 -21.92 20.98 -13.43
C GLU A 401 -22.81 19.88 -14.02
N ARG A 402 -22.26 18.65 -14.18
CA ARG A 402 -23.02 17.48 -14.67
C ARG A 402 -24.08 16.96 -13.69
N LEU A 403 -24.02 17.39 -12.44
CA LEU A 403 -25.04 17.09 -11.44
C LEU A 403 -26.24 18.03 -11.53
N ARG A 404 -26.16 19.16 -12.21
CA ARG A 404 -27.27 20.10 -12.38
C ARG A 404 -28.32 19.55 -13.34
#